data_cd41076286a71c68f66c3dcdfaa5bf35
#
_entry.id   cd41076286a71c68f66c3dcdfaa5bf35
#
_cell.length_a   1.000
_cell.length_b   1.000
_cell.length_c   1.000
_cell.angle_alpha   90.00
_cell.angle_beta   90.00
_cell.angle_gamma   90.00
#
_symmetry.space_group_name_H-M   'P 1'
#
loop_
_entity.id
_entity.type
_entity.pdbx_description
1 polymer ?
#
loop_
_entity_poly.entity_id
_entity_poly.type
_entity_poly.pdbx_seq_one_letter_code
_entity_poly.pdbx_strand_id
1 'polypeptide(L)'
;MERIVFTNLETQSKYISQTFKEMGLCINSFFADREKIHDSIAKIRNFEKEANKLRRKNLEIIAQAVSIYRSDFFRLVMKMADVMGNQAGASVRLGNIKYIPKKDDSMIPKFQALISAFVEMGERLRDLMKILGDDLSKAPNYCNAIDEVEEKVDELYRDLHGHLYNRMDIPLRYIMQFLSVAKHIEEACDHCASVADSVRIILSTH
;
A
#
# COMPACT_ATOMS: atom_id res chain seq x y z
N MET A 1 0.83 -25.53 10.03
CA MET A 1 0.75 -24.10 10.37
C MET A 1 1.08 -23.23 9.18
N GLU A 2 2.27 -23.29 8.63
CA GLU A 2 2.81 -22.43 7.56
C GLU A 2 1.87 -22.33 6.35
N ARG A 3 1.42 -23.45 5.81
CA ARG A 3 0.50 -23.48 4.68
C ARG A 3 -0.79 -22.68 4.94
N ILE A 4 -1.35 -22.73 6.14
CA ILE A 4 -2.57 -21.98 6.48
C ILE A 4 -2.26 -20.48 6.57
N VAL A 5 -1.12 -20.11 7.17
CA VAL A 5 -0.68 -18.72 7.26
C VAL A 5 -0.45 -18.15 5.86
N PHE A 6 0.25 -18.87 4.98
CA PHE A 6 0.47 -18.44 3.59
C PHE A 6 -0.85 -18.29 2.80
N THR A 7 -1.78 -19.25 2.91
CA THR A 7 -3.11 -19.13 2.26
C THR A 7 -3.87 -17.88 2.74
N ASN A 8 -3.81 -17.59 4.04
CA ASN A 8 -4.44 -16.39 4.58
C ASN A 8 -3.72 -15.11 4.13
N LEU A 9 -2.38 -15.10 4.04
CA LEU A 9 -1.57 -13.99 3.54
C LEU A 9 -1.85 -13.74 2.05
N GLU A 10 -1.95 -14.79 1.24
CA GLU A 10 -2.36 -14.66 -0.17
C GLU A 10 -3.76 -14.05 -0.29
N THR A 11 -4.72 -14.49 0.52
CA THR A 11 -6.06 -13.91 0.52
C THR A 11 -6.05 -12.46 1.00
N GLN A 12 -5.27 -12.15 2.03
CA GLN A 12 -5.09 -10.78 2.55
C GLN A 12 -4.47 -9.87 1.49
N SER A 13 -3.47 -10.35 0.73
CA SER A 13 -2.84 -9.58 -0.33
C SER A 13 -3.80 -9.23 -1.47
N LYS A 14 -4.81 -10.07 -1.74
CA LYS A 14 -5.87 -9.74 -2.71
C LYS A 14 -6.68 -8.53 -2.27
N TYR A 15 -7.09 -8.45 -0.98
CA TYR A 15 -7.77 -7.26 -0.45
C TYR A 15 -6.86 -6.02 -0.48
N ILE A 16 -5.59 -6.18 -0.12
CA ILE A 16 -4.59 -5.10 -0.17
C ILE A 16 -4.45 -4.59 -1.61
N SER A 17 -4.25 -5.48 -2.59
CA SER A 17 -4.15 -5.11 -4.01
C SER A 17 -5.42 -4.43 -4.54
N GLN A 18 -6.60 -4.88 -4.13
CA GLN A 18 -7.85 -4.20 -4.44
C GLN A 18 -7.92 -2.79 -3.85
N THR A 19 -7.35 -2.59 -2.66
CA THR A 19 -7.27 -1.27 -2.03
C THR A 19 -6.32 -0.34 -2.79
N PHE A 20 -5.18 -0.83 -3.29
CA PHE A 20 -4.29 -0.06 -4.18
C PHE A 20 -5.05 0.44 -5.42
N LYS A 21 -5.81 -0.42 -6.09
CA LYS A 21 -6.62 -0.08 -7.26
C LYS A 21 -7.73 0.93 -6.92
N GLU A 22 -8.45 0.69 -5.83
CA GLU A 22 -9.54 1.58 -5.42
C GLU A 22 -9.01 2.94 -4.95
N MET A 23 -7.82 3.00 -4.33
CA MET A 23 -7.15 4.26 -3.99
C MET A 23 -6.74 5.03 -5.25
N GLY A 24 -6.28 4.33 -6.30
CA GLY A 24 -6.03 4.92 -7.61
C GLY A 24 -7.28 5.56 -8.21
N LEU A 25 -8.41 4.87 -8.17
CA LEU A 25 -9.70 5.40 -8.60
C LEU A 25 -10.14 6.59 -7.75
N CYS A 26 -9.94 6.52 -6.43
CA CYS A 26 -10.30 7.57 -5.48
C CYS A 26 -9.54 8.87 -5.78
N ILE A 27 -8.23 8.82 -6.03
CA ILE A 27 -7.41 9.99 -6.37
C ILE A 27 -7.80 10.56 -7.73
N ASN A 28 -7.99 9.73 -8.74
CA ASN A 28 -8.44 10.18 -10.05
C ASN A 28 -9.81 10.85 -9.98
N SER A 29 -10.74 10.29 -9.21
CA SER A 29 -12.06 10.88 -8.95
C SER A 29 -11.96 12.19 -8.18
N PHE A 30 -11.00 12.33 -7.25
CA PHE A 30 -10.79 13.59 -6.54
C PHE A 30 -10.53 14.77 -7.48
N PHE A 31 -9.76 14.53 -8.54
CA PHE A 31 -9.42 15.57 -9.52
C PHE A 31 -10.47 15.74 -10.64
N ALA A 32 -11.28 14.71 -10.94
CA ALA A 32 -12.21 14.70 -12.06
C ALA A 32 -13.69 14.81 -11.65
N ASP A 33 -14.13 14.00 -10.68
CA ASP A 33 -15.52 13.88 -10.25
C ASP A 33 -15.58 13.48 -8.77
N ARG A 34 -15.63 14.49 -7.94
CA ARG A 34 -15.46 14.33 -6.49
C ARG A 34 -16.62 13.59 -5.80
N GLU A 35 -17.79 13.50 -6.41
CA GLU A 35 -18.94 12.81 -5.80
C GLU A 35 -18.66 11.31 -5.62
N LYS A 36 -17.83 10.74 -6.50
CA LYS A 36 -17.47 9.30 -6.47
C LYS A 36 -16.46 8.91 -5.38
N ILE A 37 -15.82 9.88 -4.71
CA ILE A 37 -14.79 9.58 -3.69
C ILE A 37 -15.37 8.80 -2.52
N HIS A 38 -16.57 9.14 -2.07
CA HIS A 38 -17.17 8.53 -0.89
C HIS A 38 -17.39 7.02 -1.06
N ASP A 39 -17.77 6.58 -2.26
CA ASP A 39 -17.94 5.17 -2.57
C ASP A 39 -16.59 4.43 -2.52
N SER A 40 -15.55 5.02 -3.11
CA SER A 40 -14.20 4.46 -3.05
C SER A 40 -13.67 4.36 -1.62
N ILE A 41 -13.84 5.39 -0.80
CA ILE A 41 -13.44 5.37 0.62
C ILE A 41 -14.22 4.26 1.39
N ALA A 42 -15.51 4.10 1.12
CA ALA A 42 -16.30 3.05 1.74
C ALA A 42 -15.81 1.64 1.37
N LYS A 43 -15.46 1.41 0.10
CA LYS A 43 -14.88 0.14 -0.36
C LYS A 43 -13.52 -0.12 0.27
N ILE A 44 -12.62 0.87 0.33
CA ILE A 44 -11.31 0.76 0.99
C ILE A 44 -11.48 0.34 2.45
N ARG A 45 -12.40 0.96 3.19
CA ARG A 45 -12.69 0.58 4.58
C ARG A 45 -13.22 -0.86 4.70
N ASN A 46 -14.00 -1.31 3.74
CA ASN A 46 -14.48 -2.70 3.74
C ASN A 46 -13.34 -3.68 3.48
N PHE A 47 -12.46 -3.41 2.53
CA PHE A 47 -11.27 -4.23 2.29
C PHE A 47 -10.34 -4.26 3.51
N GLU A 48 -10.12 -3.12 4.16
CA GLU A 48 -9.36 -3.05 5.41
C GLU A 48 -9.97 -3.95 6.49
N LYS A 49 -11.28 -3.92 6.67
CA LYS A 49 -11.98 -4.76 7.63
C LYS A 49 -11.78 -6.26 7.35
N GLU A 50 -11.88 -6.68 6.10
CA GLU A 50 -11.67 -8.08 5.71
C GLU A 50 -10.20 -8.50 5.88
N ALA A 51 -9.25 -7.67 5.45
CA ALA A 51 -7.82 -7.90 5.65
C ALA A 51 -7.46 -8.01 7.15
N ASN A 52 -8.05 -7.16 8.00
CA ASN A 52 -7.86 -7.20 9.46
C ASN A 52 -8.43 -8.46 10.12
N LYS A 53 -9.50 -9.06 9.57
CA LYS A 53 -10.00 -10.37 10.05
C LYS A 53 -8.96 -11.48 9.79
N LEU A 54 -8.38 -11.51 8.59
CA LEU A 54 -7.34 -12.48 8.23
C LEU A 54 -6.06 -12.29 9.07
N ARG A 55 -5.66 -11.04 9.31
CA ARG A 55 -4.56 -10.73 10.22
C ARG A 55 -4.77 -11.35 11.60
N ARG A 56 -5.92 -11.11 12.23
CA ARG A 56 -6.22 -11.64 13.57
C ARG A 56 -6.16 -13.17 13.58
N LYS A 57 -6.75 -13.81 12.58
CA LYS A 57 -6.72 -15.26 12.42
C LYS A 57 -5.27 -15.79 12.30
N ASN A 58 -4.42 -15.12 11.52
CA ASN A 58 -3.01 -15.48 11.42
C ASN A 58 -2.27 -15.31 12.75
N LEU A 59 -2.53 -14.22 13.48
CA LEU A 59 -1.90 -13.98 14.78
C LEU A 59 -2.30 -15.07 15.80
N GLU A 60 -3.55 -15.52 15.81
CA GLU A 60 -4.02 -16.64 16.66
C GLU A 60 -3.29 -17.95 16.31
N ILE A 61 -3.14 -18.27 15.01
CA ILE A 61 -2.43 -19.46 14.55
C ILE A 61 -0.95 -19.39 14.95
N ILE A 62 -0.30 -18.24 14.72
CA ILE A 62 1.11 -18.03 15.03
C ILE A 62 1.34 -18.09 16.56
N ALA A 63 0.43 -17.55 17.36
CA ALA A 63 0.53 -17.55 18.82
C ALA A 63 0.55 -18.98 19.41
N GLN A 64 -0.17 -19.90 18.80
CA GLN A 64 -0.27 -21.30 19.23
C GLN A 64 0.83 -22.19 18.64
N ALA A 65 1.61 -21.69 17.69
CA ALA A 65 2.60 -22.49 17.00
C ALA A 65 3.88 -22.69 17.80
N VAL A 66 4.39 -23.90 17.79
CA VAL A 66 5.76 -24.23 18.18
C VAL A 66 6.60 -24.30 16.90
N SER A 67 7.22 -23.18 16.52
CA SER A 67 8.02 -23.06 15.30
C SER A 67 9.15 -22.06 15.50
N ILE A 68 10.32 -22.36 14.93
CA ILE A 68 11.47 -21.44 14.91
C ILE A 68 11.18 -20.20 14.05
N TYR A 69 10.28 -20.29 13.08
CA TYR A 69 9.88 -19.20 12.18
C TYR A 69 8.75 -18.33 12.74
N ARG A 70 8.33 -18.54 13.98
CA ARG A 70 7.19 -17.81 14.58
C ARG A 70 7.36 -16.30 14.53
N SER A 71 8.56 -15.79 14.85
CA SER A 71 8.87 -14.35 14.83
C SER A 71 8.80 -13.75 13.43
N ASP A 72 9.25 -14.51 12.42
CA ASP A 72 9.32 -14.02 11.05
C ASP A 72 7.93 -13.96 10.42
N PHE A 73 7.10 -14.97 10.65
CA PHE A 73 5.69 -14.94 10.27
C PHE A 73 4.91 -13.83 10.98
N PHE A 74 5.18 -13.60 12.27
CA PHE A 74 4.58 -12.50 13.00
C PHE A 74 4.94 -11.15 12.36
N ARG A 75 6.23 -10.94 12.06
CA ARG A 75 6.71 -9.72 11.39
C ARG A 75 6.03 -9.53 10.04
N LEU A 76 5.98 -10.56 9.22
CA LEU A 76 5.34 -10.53 7.90
C LEU A 76 3.85 -10.13 7.99
N VAL A 77 3.10 -10.76 8.89
CA VAL A 77 1.68 -10.44 9.12
C VAL A 77 1.48 -9.00 9.58
N MET A 78 2.35 -8.48 10.44
CA MET A 78 2.27 -7.09 10.90
C MET A 78 2.61 -6.09 9.79
N LYS A 79 3.65 -6.35 8.98
CA LYS A 79 3.99 -5.48 7.85
C LYS A 79 2.89 -5.41 6.80
N MET A 80 2.21 -6.53 6.51
CA MET A 80 1.01 -6.54 5.66
C MET A 80 -0.12 -5.67 6.22
N ALA A 81 -0.25 -5.59 7.54
CA ALA A 81 -1.24 -4.73 8.19
C ALA A 81 -0.86 -3.24 8.09
N ASP A 82 0.43 -2.90 8.18
CA ASP A 82 0.93 -1.53 8.04
C ASP A 82 0.66 -1.01 6.62
N VAL A 83 0.89 -1.83 5.58
CA VAL A 83 0.52 -1.51 4.18
C VAL A 83 -0.95 -1.10 4.09
N MET A 84 -1.85 -1.90 4.65
CA MET A 84 -3.30 -1.63 4.59
C MET A 84 -3.68 -0.37 5.38
N GLY A 85 -3.10 -0.18 6.56
CA GLY A 85 -3.39 0.97 7.43
C GLY A 85 -3.03 2.31 6.78
N ASN A 86 -1.90 2.37 6.08
CA ASN A 86 -1.50 3.59 5.35
C ASN A 86 -2.43 3.91 4.18
N GLN A 87 -2.87 2.91 3.42
CA GLN A 87 -3.84 3.11 2.34
C GLN A 87 -5.18 3.65 2.86
N ALA A 88 -5.71 3.05 3.92
CA ALA A 88 -6.94 3.51 4.55
C ALA A 88 -6.78 4.93 5.10
N GLY A 89 -5.64 5.23 5.73
CA GLY A 89 -5.28 6.57 6.20
C GLY A 89 -5.22 7.61 5.09
N ALA A 90 -4.62 7.29 3.95
CA ALA A 90 -4.55 8.16 2.77
C ALA A 90 -5.95 8.48 2.23
N SER A 91 -6.84 7.49 2.12
CA SER A 91 -8.19 7.67 1.58
C SER A 91 -9.04 8.62 2.44
N VAL A 92 -8.97 8.49 3.77
CA VAL A 92 -9.68 9.37 4.70
C VAL A 92 -9.16 10.81 4.62
N ARG A 93 -7.83 10.99 4.52
CA ARG A 93 -7.21 12.32 4.38
C ARG A 93 -7.63 12.98 3.09
N LEU A 94 -7.62 12.24 1.98
CA LEU A 94 -8.06 12.74 0.67
C LEU A 94 -9.52 13.22 0.73
N GLY A 95 -10.41 12.45 1.35
CA GLY A 95 -11.82 12.82 1.53
C GLY A 95 -12.04 14.11 2.33
N ASN A 96 -11.10 14.47 3.21
CA ASN A 96 -11.16 15.65 4.05
C ASN A 96 -10.63 16.93 3.38
N ILE A 97 -9.91 16.83 2.24
CA ILE A 97 -9.40 18.01 1.53
C ILE A 97 -10.58 18.79 0.94
N LYS A 98 -10.69 20.07 1.26
CA LYS A 98 -11.75 20.95 0.72
C LYS A 98 -11.32 21.75 -0.51
N TYR A 99 -10.01 21.89 -0.71
CA TYR A 99 -9.46 22.57 -1.88
C TYR A 99 -9.63 21.73 -3.13
N ILE A 100 -10.07 22.37 -4.21
CA ILE A 100 -10.20 21.76 -5.53
C ILE A 100 -9.21 22.47 -6.45
N PRO A 101 -8.15 21.80 -6.92
CA PRO A 101 -7.24 22.42 -7.88
C PRO A 101 -7.94 22.63 -9.22
N LYS A 102 -7.42 23.58 -10.01
CA LYS A 102 -7.88 23.79 -11.38
C LYS A 102 -7.60 22.54 -12.22
N LYS A 103 -8.39 22.34 -13.29
CA LYS A 103 -8.24 21.13 -14.16
C LYS A 103 -6.88 21.02 -14.85
N ASP A 104 -6.22 22.15 -15.06
CA ASP A 104 -4.89 22.26 -15.68
C ASP A 104 -3.77 22.43 -14.64
N ASP A 105 -4.03 22.20 -13.37
CA ASP A 105 -3.04 22.32 -12.29
C ASP A 105 -1.92 21.31 -12.45
N SER A 106 -0.68 21.80 -12.42
CA SER A 106 0.54 21.01 -12.63
C SER A 106 0.80 19.94 -11.56
N MET A 107 0.11 19.97 -10.42
CA MET A 107 0.17 18.90 -9.41
C MET A 107 -0.57 17.64 -9.85
N ILE A 108 -1.60 17.74 -10.72
CA ILE A 108 -2.44 16.61 -11.11
C ILE A 108 -1.64 15.54 -11.83
N PRO A 109 -0.87 15.82 -12.91
CA PRO A 109 -0.08 14.78 -13.57
C PRO A 109 0.98 14.17 -12.65
N LYS A 110 1.53 14.91 -11.68
CA LYS A 110 2.49 14.36 -10.71
C LYS A 110 1.81 13.38 -9.74
N PHE A 111 0.61 13.71 -9.24
CA PHE A 111 -0.19 12.76 -8.48
C PHE A 111 -0.57 11.53 -9.30
N GLN A 112 -0.94 11.70 -10.58
CA GLN A 112 -1.28 10.59 -11.46
C GLN A 112 -0.09 9.66 -11.72
N ALA A 113 1.12 10.20 -11.87
CA ALA A 113 2.34 9.40 -12.00
C ALA A 113 2.63 8.60 -10.73
N LEU A 114 2.57 9.25 -9.54
CA LEU A 114 2.76 8.60 -8.26
C LEU A 114 1.74 7.48 -8.04
N ILE A 115 0.46 7.73 -8.34
CA ILE A 115 -0.60 6.73 -8.13
C ILE A 115 -0.52 5.57 -9.12
N SER A 116 0.02 5.79 -10.32
CA SER A 116 0.26 4.71 -11.29
C SER A 116 1.30 3.72 -10.76
N ALA A 117 2.42 4.21 -10.23
CA ALA A 117 3.44 3.36 -9.60
C ALA A 117 2.91 2.69 -8.31
N PHE A 118 2.12 3.41 -7.52
CA PHE A 118 1.46 2.87 -6.34
C PHE A 118 0.53 1.70 -6.69
N VAL A 119 -0.29 1.79 -7.73
CA VAL A 119 -1.16 0.68 -8.17
C VAL A 119 -0.33 -0.52 -8.64
N GLU A 120 0.77 -0.28 -9.35
CA GLU A 120 1.73 -1.32 -9.74
C GLU A 120 2.28 -2.06 -8.51
N MET A 121 2.67 -1.35 -7.44
CA MET A 121 3.12 -1.94 -6.17
C MET A 121 2.13 -2.97 -5.62
N GLY A 122 0.83 -2.66 -5.65
CA GLY A 122 -0.21 -3.57 -5.18
C GLY A 122 -0.29 -4.88 -5.99
N GLU A 123 0.06 -4.85 -7.27
CA GLU A 123 0.14 -6.05 -8.12
C GLU A 123 1.40 -6.86 -7.79
N ARG A 124 2.56 -6.21 -7.62
CA ARG A 124 3.81 -6.87 -7.22
C ARG A 124 3.69 -7.56 -5.86
N LEU A 125 3.10 -6.89 -4.87
CA LEU A 125 2.86 -7.49 -3.56
C LEU A 125 1.95 -8.73 -3.63
N ARG A 126 0.87 -8.66 -4.41
CA ARG A 126 -0.03 -9.81 -4.60
C ARG A 126 0.70 -10.97 -5.24
N ASP A 127 1.52 -10.70 -6.26
CA ASP A 127 2.24 -11.74 -6.99
C ASP A 127 3.33 -12.38 -6.12
N LEU A 128 4.01 -11.59 -5.26
CA LEU A 128 4.93 -12.12 -4.24
C LEU A 128 4.20 -13.06 -3.27
N MET A 129 3.05 -12.65 -2.73
CA MET A 129 2.31 -13.49 -1.78
C MET A 129 1.78 -14.77 -2.42
N LYS A 130 1.44 -14.75 -3.69
CA LYS A 130 1.03 -15.94 -4.43
C LYS A 130 2.19 -16.91 -4.61
N ILE A 131 3.37 -16.45 -5.04
CA ILE A 131 4.50 -17.31 -5.30
C ILE A 131 5.04 -17.98 -4.02
N LEU A 132 4.88 -17.36 -2.86
CA LEU A 132 5.24 -17.98 -1.57
C LEU A 132 4.44 -19.26 -1.27
N GLY A 133 3.23 -19.38 -1.81
CA GLY A 133 2.42 -20.60 -1.69
C GLY A 133 2.72 -21.65 -2.76
N ASP A 134 3.30 -21.23 -3.89
CA ASP A 134 3.49 -22.07 -5.08
C ASP A 134 4.96 -22.54 -5.25
N ASP A 135 5.92 -21.60 -5.25
CA ASP A 135 7.33 -21.87 -5.55
C ASP A 135 8.26 -20.84 -4.88
N LEU A 136 8.73 -21.19 -3.70
CA LEU A 136 9.61 -20.33 -2.89
C LEU A 136 10.93 -19.95 -3.61
N SER A 137 11.43 -20.79 -4.51
CA SER A 137 12.70 -20.53 -5.21
C SER A 137 12.65 -19.31 -6.12
N LYS A 138 11.47 -18.91 -6.55
CA LYS A 138 11.23 -17.73 -7.40
C LYS A 138 11.00 -16.45 -6.62
N ALA A 139 10.72 -16.54 -5.33
CA ALA A 139 10.38 -15.38 -4.50
C ALA A 139 11.42 -14.25 -4.53
N PRO A 140 12.75 -14.48 -4.61
CA PRO A 140 13.74 -13.40 -4.71
C PRO A 140 13.49 -12.45 -5.89
N ASN A 141 13.08 -12.95 -7.05
CA ASN A 141 12.79 -12.11 -8.21
C ASN A 141 11.58 -11.20 -7.99
N TYR A 142 10.57 -11.70 -7.27
CA TYR A 142 9.39 -10.91 -6.91
C TYR A 142 9.71 -9.86 -5.84
N CYS A 143 10.62 -10.17 -4.91
CA CYS A 143 11.13 -9.19 -3.96
C CYS A 143 11.87 -8.05 -4.66
N ASN A 144 12.74 -8.37 -5.63
CA ASN A 144 13.48 -7.35 -6.39
C ASN A 144 12.51 -6.47 -7.21
N ALA A 145 11.46 -7.05 -7.78
CA ALA A 145 10.44 -6.28 -8.51
C ALA A 145 9.63 -5.33 -7.60
N ILE A 146 9.55 -5.60 -6.30
CA ILE A 146 8.98 -4.68 -5.32
C ILE A 146 9.94 -3.52 -5.06
N ASP A 147 11.24 -3.80 -4.86
CA ASP A 147 12.24 -2.76 -4.63
C ASP A 147 12.33 -1.78 -5.81
N GLU A 148 12.30 -2.29 -7.06
CA GLU A 148 12.30 -1.43 -8.26
C GLU A 148 11.10 -0.47 -8.31
N VAL A 149 9.92 -0.93 -7.85
CA VAL A 149 8.73 -0.06 -7.80
C VAL A 149 8.80 0.90 -6.63
N GLU A 150 9.36 0.50 -5.49
CA GLU A 150 9.56 1.37 -4.32
C GLU A 150 10.50 2.53 -4.66
N GLU A 151 11.67 2.27 -5.28
CA GLU A 151 12.59 3.31 -5.76
C GLU A 151 11.90 4.32 -6.69
N LYS A 152 11.07 3.82 -7.61
CA LYS A 152 10.28 4.65 -8.52
C LYS A 152 9.25 5.51 -7.77
N VAL A 153 8.55 4.95 -6.76
CA VAL A 153 7.59 5.68 -5.93
C VAL A 153 8.29 6.77 -5.15
N ASP A 154 9.46 6.49 -4.59
CA ASP A 154 10.30 7.44 -3.86
C ASP A 154 10.71 8.63 -4.71
N GLU A 155 11.14 8.41 -5.95
CA GLU A 155 11.48 9.48 -6.88
C GLU A 155 10.27 10.35 -7.21
N LEU A 156 9.13 9.73 -7.52
CA LEU A 156 7.88 10.42 -7.83
C LEU A 156 7.33 11.20 -6.63
N TYR A 157 7.45 10.64 -5.44
CA TYR A 157 7.07 11.32 -4.20
C TYR A 157 7.96 12.55 -3.95
N ARG A 158 9.30 12.42 -4.08
CA ARG A 158 10.24 13.53 -3.91
C ARG A 158 9.98 14.67 -4.90
N ASP A 159 9.69 14.34 -6.17
CA ASP A 159 9.33 15.32 -7.20
C ASP A 159 8.01 16.04 -6.88
N LEU A 160 6.97 15.30 -6.51
CA LEU A 160 5.68 15.87 -6.08
C LEU A 160 5.82 16.72 -4.82
N HIS A 161 6.57 16.25 -3.82
CA HIS A 161 6.84 16.97 -2.57
C HIS A 161 7.51 18.31 -2.85
N GLY A 162 8.62 18.31 -3.61
CA GLY A 162 9.33 19.53 -4.00
C GLY A 162 8.45 20.49 -4.79
N HIS A 163 7.61 19.97 -5.70
CA HIS A 163 6.68 20.78 -6.46
C HIS A 163 5.64 21.47 -5.54
N LEU A 164 5.00 20.72 -4.65
CA LEU A 164 3.99 21.25 -3.74
C LEU A 164 4.57 22.24 -2.73
N TYR A 165 5.77 21.96 -2.21
CA TYR A 165 6.42 22.78 -1.20
C TYR A 165 6.77 24.18 -1.72
N ASN A 166 7.01 24.30 -3.02
CA ASN A 166 7.34 25.58 -3.67
C ASN A 166 6.11 26.35 -4.22
N ARG A 167 4.89 25.84 -4.00
CA ARG A 167 3.64 26.51 -4.47
C ARG A 167 3.28 27.67 -3.55
N MET A 168 3.24 28.89 -4.12
CA MET A 168 2.86 30.13 -3.42
C MET A 168 1.39 30.51 -3.65
N ASP A 169 0.74 29.88 -4.61
CA ASP A 169 -0.64 30.16 -5.03
C ASP A 169 -1.69 29.29 -4.31
N ILE A 170 -1.25 28.27 -3.59
CA ILE A 170 -2.11 27.39 -2.77
C ILE A 170 -1.89 27.69 -1.29
N PRO A 171 -2.95 27.92 -0.48
CA PRO A 171 -2.80 28.11 0.96
C PRO A 171 -2.08 26.92 1.62
N LEU A 172 -1.10 27.20 2.49
CA LEU A 172 -0.23 26.21 3.12
C LEU A 172 -1.00 25.02 3.74
N ARG A 173 -2.16 25.28 4.36
CA ARG A 173 -3.01 24.24 4.95
C ARG A 173 -3.40 23.15 3.95
N TYR A 174 -3.62 23.50 2.68
CA TYR A 174 -3.98 22.54 1.64
C TYR A 174 -2.77 21.82 1.08
N ILE A 175 -1.64 22.53 0.95
CA ILE A 175 -0.34 21.91 0.62
C ILE A 175 -0.04 20.81 1.63
N MET A 176 -0.14 21.07 2.93
CA MET A 176 0.08 20.10 3.99
C MET A 176 -0.88 18.90 3.91
N GLN A 177 -2.14 19.13 3.51
CA GLN A 177 -3.11 18.04 3.32
C GLN A 177 -2.71 17.13 2.13
N PHE A 178 -2.32 17.71 1.00
CA PHE A 178 -1.86 16.96 -0.17
C PHE A 178 -0.55 16.20 0.14
N LEU A 179 0.40 16.84 0.80
CA LEU A 179 1.64 16.20 1.24
C LEU A 179 1.36 15.04 2.19
N SER A 180 0.39 15.18 3.10
CA SER A 180 -0.01 14.09 4.00
C SER A 180 -0.59 12.90 3.24
N VAL A 181 -1.39 13.12 2.19
CA VAL A 181 -1.88 12.03 1.32
C VAL A 181 -0.73 11.35 0.59
N ALA A 182 0.14 12.15 -0.06
CA ALA A 182 1.29 11.63 -0.80
C ALA A 182 2.25 10.81 0.10
N LYS A 183 2.50 11.28 1.35
CA LYS A 183 3.34 10.58 2.32
C LYS A 183 2.75 9.21 2.71
N HIS A 184 1.44 9.10 2.92
CA HIS A 184 0.82 7.81 3.23
C HIS A 184 0.83 6.83 2.05
N ILE A 185 0.87 7.34 0.81
CA ILE A 185 1.05 6.54 -0.40
C ILE A 185 2.47 5.96 -0.43
N GLU A 186 3.48 6.79 -0.21
CA GLU A 186 4.88 6.37 -0.17
C GLU A 186 5.12 5.40 1.00
N GLU A 187 4.68 5.70 2.22
CA GLU A 187 4.79 4.80 3.39
C GLU A 187 4.14 3.43 3.16
N ALA A 188 3.04 3.36 2.40
CA ALA A 188 2.45 2.07 2.05
C ALA A 188 3.38 1.26 1.13
N CYS A 189 4.12 1.90 0.23
CA CYS A 189 5.11 1.24 -0.63
C CYS A 189 6.36 0.83 0.14
N ASP A 190 6.88 1.67 1.06
CA ASP A 190 7.96 1.33 2.00
C ASP A 190 7.63 0.07 2.80
N HIS A 191 6.37 -0.04 3.25
CA HIS A 191 5.95 -1.24 3.96
C HIS A 191 5.85 -2.47 3.05
N CYS A 192 5.59 -2.30 1.74
CA CYS A 192 5.69 -3.41 0.79
C CYS A 192 7.14 -3.90 0.62
N ALA A 193 8.12 -2.99 0.55
CA ALA A 193 9.55 -3.34 0.57
C ALA A 193 9.92 -4.05 1.90
N SER A 194 9.41 -3.57 3.04
CA SER A 194 9.59 -4.25 4.34
C SER A 194 8.96 -5.67 4.37
N VAL A 195 7.88 -5.90 3.61
CA VAL A 195 7.30 -7.25 3.41
C VAL A 195 8.28 -8.11 2.61
N ALA A 196 8.85 -7.59 1.51
CA ALA A 196 9.84 -8.31 0.69
C ALA A 196 11.07 -8.69 1.52
N ASP A 197 11.57 -7.79 2.38
CA ASP A 197 12.67 -8.09 3.30
C ASP A 197 12.31 -9.20 4.30
N SER A 198 11.10 -9.17 4.84
CA SER A 198 10.63 -10.25 5.73
C SER A 198 10.58 -11.60 5.02
N VAL A 199 10.22 -11.60 3.73
CA VAL A 199 10.27 -12.81 2.89
C VAL A 199 11.70 -13.28 2.67
N ARG A 200 12.66 -12.38 2.36
CA ARG A 200 14.08 -12.73 2.22
C ARG A 200 14.65 -13.37 3.48
N ILE A 201 14.28 -12.88 4.65
CA ILE A 201 14.68 -13.48 5.94
C ILE A 201 14.13 -14.91 6.05
N ILE A 202 12.85 -15.12 5.77
CA ILE A 202 12.23 -16.46 5.79
C ILE A 202 12.96 -17.42 4.84
N LEU A 203 13.28 -16.96 3.62
CA LEU A 203 14.00 -17.78 2.63
C LEU A 203 15.44 -18.12 3.05
N SER A 204 16.12 -17.25 3.76
CA SER A 204 17.50 -17.48 4.23
C SER A 204 17.59 -18.49 5.38
N THR A 205 16.47 -18.80 6.00
CA THR A 205 16.37 -19.72 7.14
C THR A 205 15.77 -21.09 6.77
N HIS A 206 15.35 -21.27 5.51
CA HIS A 206 14.89 -22.52 4.90
C HIS A 206 15.98 -23.14 4.07
#